data_af8898fa359fe9eac10b9ab8f418802d
#
_entry.id   af8898fa359fe9eac10b9ab8f418802d
#
_cell.length_a   1.000
_cell.length_b   1.000
_cell.length_c   1.000
_cell.angle_alpha   90.00
_cell.angle_beta   90.00
_cell.angle_gamma   90.00
#
_symmetry.space_group_name_H-M   'P 1'
#
loop_
_entity.id
_entity.type
_entity.pdbx_description
1 polymer ?
#
loop_
_entity_poly.entity_id
_entity_poly.type
_entity_poly.pdbx_seq_one_letter_code
_entity_poly.pdbx_strand_id
1 'polypeptide(L)'
;MALAQIAGATTEEILTGRATFNGVGRRFYFHVKTDRIAYLSDYAHHPVEIRQSILSIKELYKDKHIKAIFQPHLYTRTRDFYQDFADALSLLDDVVILDIYPARELPIPGVSSELIFNNLKPGIKRQMCHKEDLPALIENSTFDVLVTLGAGDIEDYATRIQEIVNKKV
;
A
#
# COMPACT_ATOMS: atom_id res chain seq x y z
N MET A 1 -13.04 -5.00 20.14
CA MET A 1 -13.18 -4.98 21.61
C MET A 1 -14.65 -5.06 22.05
N ALA A 2 -15.56 -4.19 21.55
CA ALA A 2 -16.99 -4.24 21.92
C ALA A 2 -17.66 -5.62 21.70
N LEU A 3 -17.40 -6.29 20.58
CA LEU A 3 -17.94 -7.64 20.32
C LEU A 3 -17.43 -8.69 21.31
N ALA A 4 -16.17 -8.59 21.76
CA ALA A 4 -15.63 -9.51 22.76
C ALA A 4 -16.32 -9.33 24.13
N GLN A 5 -16.61 -8.10 24.52
CA GLN A 5 -17.41 -7.82 25.75
C GLN A 5 -18.83 -8.37 25.64
N ILE A 6 -19.49 -8.19 24.48
CA ILE A 6 -20.82 -8.76 24.24
C ILE A 6 -20.79 -10.30 24.28
N ALA A 7 -19.68 -10.90 23.83
CA ALA A 7 -19.44 -12.33 23.89
C ALA A 7 -19.01 -12.84 25.29
N GLY A 8 -18.94 -11.96 26.30
CA GLY A 8 -18.65 -12.31 27.68
C GLY A 8 -17.18 -12.28 28.09
N ALA A 9 -16.28 -11.78 27.23
CA ALA A 9 -14.88 -11.64 27.59
C ALA A 9 -14.69 -10.52 28.63
N THR A 10 -13.85 -10.77 29.64
CA THR A 10 -13.47 -9.81 30.66
C THR A 10 -12.52 -8.74 30.08
N THR A 11 -12.44 -7.60 30.75
CA THR A 11 -11.50 -6.54 30.38
C THR A 11 -10.06 -7.02 30.35
N GLU A 12 -9.66 -7.87 31.30
CA GLU A 12 -8.30 -8.42 31.38
C GLU A 12 -7.98 -9.34 30.18
N GLU A 13 -8.91 -10.21 29.81
CA GLU A 13 -8.76 -11.06 28.61
C GLU A 13 -8.66 -10.23 27.33
N ILE A 14 -9.45 -9.16 27.23
CA ILE A 14 -9.41 -8.24 26.08
C ILE A 14 -8.08 -7.49 26.02
N LEU A 15 -7.56 -7.02 27.15
CA LEU A 15 -6.26 -6.33 27.22
C LEU A 15 -5.10 -7.28 26.87
N THR A 16 -5.14 -8.50 27.40
CA THR A 16 -4.16 -9.54 27.11
C THR A 16 -4.18 -9.92 25.62
N GLY A 17 -5.37 -10.18 25.06
CA GLY A 17 -5.55 -10.48 23.66
C GLY A 17 -5.05 -9.33 22.75
N ARG A 18 -5.30 -8.07 23.15
CA ARG A 18 -4.78 -6.90 22.43
C ARG A 18 -3.26 -6.80 22.47
N ALA A 19 -2.65 -7.06 23.62
CA ALA A 19 -1.20 -6.97 23.81
C ALA A 19 -0.43 -8.04 23.00
N THR A 20 -1.05 -9.20 22.77
CA THR A 20 -0.46 -10.31 22.03
C THR A 20 -0.88 -10.35 20.56
N PHE A 21 -1.82 -9.50 20.14
CA PHE A 21 -2.29 -9.48 18.76
C PHE A 21 -1.28 -8.79 17.83
N ASN A 22 -0.71 -9.55 16.92
CA ASN A 22 0.30 -9.09 15.95
C ASN A 22 -0.29 -8.46 14.68
N GLY A 23 -1.59 -8.16 14.67
CA GLY A 23 -2.28 -7.63 13.49
C GLY A 23 -2.79 -8.72 12.55
N VAL A 24 -3.36 -8.30 11.44
CA VAL A 24 -3.79 -9.17 10.34
C VAL A 24 -2.82 -8.98 9.20
N GLY A 25 -2.25 -10.06 8.70
CA GLY A 25 -1.35 -10.00 7.54
C GLY A 25 -1.99 -9.24 6.38
N ARG A 26 -1.22 -8.47 5.63
CA ARG A 26 -1.64 -7.65 4.51
C ARG A 26 -2.63 -6.51 4.85
N ARG A 27 -2.81 -6.17 6.13
CA ARG A 27 -3.64 -5.03 6.55
C ARG A 27 -2.84 -4.14 7.47
N PHE A 28 -2.30 -3.05 6.90
CA PHE A 28 -1.40 -2.13 7.59
C PHE A 28 -0.29 -2.90 8.32
N TYR A 29 0.30 -3.88 7.61
CA TYR A 29 1.23 -4.84 8.18
C TYR A 29 2.67 -4.39 7.98
N PHE A 30 3.43 -4.28 9.08
CA PHE A 30 4.83 -3.90 9.04
C PHE A 30 5.73 -5.10 8.79
N HIS A 31 6.47 -5.08 7.68
CA HIS A 31 7.53 -6.03 7.35
C HIS A 31 8.87 -5.59 7.94
N VAL A 32 9.14 -4.28 7.94
CA VAL A 32 10.32 -3.66 8.54
C VAL A 32 9.86 -2.43 9.31
N LYS A 33 10.31 -2.29 10.56
CA LYS A 33 10.00 -1.13 11.40
C LYS A 33 11.20 -0.79 12.27
N THR A 34 11.93 0.25 11.86
CA THR A 34 13.07 0.80 12.59
C THR A 34 12.91 2.31 12.74
N ASP A 35 13.80 2.97 13.46
CA ASP A 35 13.79 4.43 13.62
C ASP A 35 14.16 5.16 12.30
N ARG A 36 14.89 4.48 11.42
CA ARG A 36 15.38 5.06 10.16
C ARG A 36 14.47 4.79 8.98
N ILE A 37 13.98 3.57 8.87
CA ILE A 37 13.26 3.09 7.70
C ILE A 37 12.12 2.17 8.12
N ALA A 38 11.00 2.27 7.43
CA ALA A 38 9.88 1.37 7.59
C ALA A 38 9.42 0.82 6.23
N TYR A 39 8.96 -0.43 6.22
CA TYR A 39 8.24 -1.01 5.09
C TYR A 39 6.96 -1.66 5.60
N LEU A 40 5.84 -1.29 5.00
CA LEU A 40 4.53 -1.87 5.31
C LEU A 40 3.75 -2.21 4.04
N SER A 41 2.89 -3.22 4.14
CA SER A 41 1.92 -3.55 3.11
C SER A 41 0.48 -3.33 3.60
N ASP A 42 -0.40 -2.90 2.69
CA ASP A 42 -1.82 -2.80 2.96
C ASP A 42 -2.64 -3.35 1.79
N TYR A 43 -3.63 -4.14 2.10
CA TYR A 43 -4.56 -4.74 1.15
C TYR A 43 -5.51 -3.71 0.52
N ALA A 44 -5.43 -2.44 0.93
CA ALA A 44 -6.24 -1.35 0.41
C ALA A 44 -6.26 -1.35 -1.12
N HIS A 45 -7.44 -1.46 -1.70
CA HIS A 45 -7.66 -1.61 -3.14
C HIS A 45 -8.91 -0.84 -3.64
N HIS A 46 -9.54 -0.08 -2.78
CA HIS A 46 -10.57 0.90 -3.10
C HIS A 46 -10.07 2.30 -2.76
N PRO A 47 -10.42 3.36 -3.53
CA PRO A 47 -9.89 4.72 -3.30
C PRO A 47 -10.02 5.22 -1.86
N VAL A 48 -11.16 4.93 -1.22
CA VAL A 48 -11.41 5.32 0.18
C VAL A 48 -10.43 4.61 1.13
N GLU A 49 -10.20 3.32 0.94
CA GLU A 49 -9.25 2.54 1.75
C GLU A 49 -7.83 3.07 1.58
N ILE A 50 -7.40 3.29 0.33
CA ILE A 50 -6.08 3.84 -0.01
C ILE A 50 -5.89 5.20 0.63
N ARG A 51 -6.89 6.08 0.53
CA ARG A 51 -6.86 7.39 1.16
C ARG A 51 -6.66 7.30 2.67
N GLN A 52 -7.41 6.43 3.35
CA GLN A 52 -7.31 6.26 4.81
C GLN A 52 -5.96 5.67 5.21
N SER A 53 -5.45 4.67 4.46
CA SER A 53 -4.13 4.11 4.69
C SER A 53 -3.04 5.17 4.56
N ILE A 54 -3.06 5.97 3.49
CA ILE A 54 -2.10 7.06 3.27
C ILE A 54 -2.16 8.10 4.39
N LEU A 55 -3.36 8.54 4.78
CA LEU A 55 -3.51 9.52 5.86
C LEU A 55 -2.97 8.98 7.19
N SER A 56 -3.22 7.71 7.50
CA SER A 56 -2.69 7.06 8.71
C SER A 56 -1.16 6.97 8.67
N ILE A 57 -0.57 6.65 7.51
CA ILE A 57 0.89 6.60 7.34
C ILE A 57 1.49 8.00 7.52
N LYS A 58 0.89 9.03 6.92
CA LYS A 58 1.36 10.43 7.04
C LYS A 58 1.25 10.94 8.48
N GLU A 59 0.26 10.50 9.23
CA GLU A 59 0.13 10.85 10.66
C GLU A 59 1.21 10.17 11.51
N LEU A 60 1.51 8.89 11.24
CA LEU A 60 2.54 8.13 11.95
C LEU A 60 3.97 8.60 11.62
N TYR A 61 4.19 9.03 10.39
CA TYR A 61 5.50 9.35 9.84
C TYR A 61 5.54 10.79 9.31
N LYS A 62 5.25 11.75 10.22
CA LYS A 62 5.34 13.17 9.91
C LYS A 62 6.75 13.53 9.44
N ASP A 63 6.85 14.37 8.43
CA ASP A 63 8.11 14.88 7.87
C ASP A 63 9.06 13.80 7.30
N LYS A 64 8.53 12.60 7.03
CA LYS A 64 9.25 11.50 6.40
C LYS A 64 8.91 11.38 4.93
N HIS A 65 9.91 11.03 4.11
CA HIS A 65 9.71 10.73 2.70
C HIS A 65 9.02 9.39 2.52
N ILE A 66 7.74 9.44 2.12
CA ILE A 66 6.89 8.27 1.91
C ILE A 66 6.84 7.95 0.42
N LYS A 67 7.32 6.76 0.05
CA LYS A 67 7.18 6.19 -1.29
C LYS A 67 6.09 5.13 -1.29
N ALA A 68 5.09 5.28 -2.15
CA ALA A 68 4.07 4.26 -2.33
C ALA A 68 4.25 3.50 -3.65
N ILE A 69 3.99 2.20 -3.61
CA ILE A 69 3.86 1.33 -4.77
C ILE A 69 2.42 0.84 -4.78
N PHE A 70 1.69 1.17 -5.82
CA PHE A 70 0.29 0.81 -5.95
C PHE A 70 0.05 -0.12 -7.13
N GLN A 71 -0.57 -1.27 -6.88
CA GLN A 71 -1.07 -2.17 -7.90
C GLN A 71 -2.59 -2.04 -8.02
N PRO A 72 -3.11 -1.45 -9.11
CA PRO A 72 -4.55 -1.44 -9.34
C PRO A 72 -5.09 -2.87 -9.47
N HIS A 73 -6.28 -3.10 -8.94
CA HIS A 73 -6.93 -4.42 -8.97
C HIS A 73 -8.24 -4.32 -9.74
N LEU A 74 -8.39 -5.13 -10.79
CA LEU A 74 -9.50 -5.19 -11.75
C LEU A 74 -9.55 -4.04 -12.76
N TYR A 75 -9.80 -4.39 -14.02
CA TYR A 75 -10.00 -3.40 -15.09
C TYR A 75 -11.27 -2.58 -14.87
N THR A 76 -12.37 -3.23 -14.46
CA THR A 76 -13.64 -2.53 -14.19
C THR A 76 -13.48 -1.49 -13.10
N ARG A 77 -12.82 -1.83 -11.99
CA ARG A 77 -12.57 -0.89 -10.88
C ARG A 77 -11.66 0.25 -11.31
N THR A 78 -10.61 -0.04 -12.07
CA THR A 78 -9.72 1.00 -12.58
C THR A 78 -10.47 1.96 -13.48
N ARG A 79 -11.29 1.47 -14.42
CA ARG A 79 -12.13 2.29 -15.30
C ARG A 79 -13.06 3.21 -14.50
N ASP A 80 -13.72 2.65 -13.49
CA ASP A 80 -14.79 3.36 -12.77
C ASP A 80 -14.24 4.36 -11.74
N PHE A 81 -13.04 4.14 -11.20
CA PHE A 81 -12.49 4.91 -10.09
C PHE A 81 -11.09 5.49 -10.33
N TYR A 82 -10.58 5.57 -11.57
CA TYR A 82 -9.21 6.04 -11.83
C TYR A 82 -8.93 7.44 -11.29
N GLN A 83 -9.92 8.34 -11.33
CA GLN A 83 -9.78 9.70 -10.80
C GLN A 83 -9.69 9.70 -9.28
N ASP A 84 -10.55 8.95 -8.61
CA ASP A 84 -10.54 8.83 -7.15
C ASP A 84 -9.23 8.16 -6.65
N PHE A 85 -8.71 7.19 -7.40
CA PHE A 85 -7.38 6.62 -7.14
C PHE A 85 -6.28 7.66 -7.28
N ALA A 86 -6.30 8.42 -8.37
CA ALA A 86 -5.33 9.46 -8.60
C ALA A 86 -5.38 10.54 -7.50
N ASP A 87 -6.58 10.95 -7.08
CA ASP A 87 -6.76 11.91 -5.99
C ASP A 87 -6.25 11.38 -4.64
N ALA A 88 -6.50 10.10 -4.33
CA ALA A 88 -6.02 9.48 -3.10
C ALA A 88 -4.48 9.38 -3.09
N LEU A 89 -3.90 8.87 -4.18
CA LEU A 89 -2.45 8.72 -4.34
C LEU A 89 -1.72 10.08 -4.40
N SER A 90 -2.40 11.12 -4.87
CA SER A 90 -1.87 12.48 -4.93
C SER A 90 -1.70 13.16 -3.56
N LEU A 91 -2.03 12.49 -2.48
CA LEU A 91 -1.67 12.90 -1.12
C LEU A 91 -0.20 12.60 -0.78
N LEU A 92 0.49 11.83 -1.62
CA LEU A 92 1.89 11.44 -1.47
C LEU A 92 2.79 12.24 -2.41
N ASP A 93 4.07 12.25 -2.12
CA ASP A 93 5.08 12.96 -2.91
C ASP A 93 5.80 12.04 -3.92
N ASP A 94 5.79 10.71 -3.70
CA ASP A 94 6.47 9.72 -4.54
C ASP A 94 5.60 8.47 -4.71
N VAL A 95 5.16 8.20 -5.95
CA VAL A 95 4.24 7.11 -6.28
C VAL A 95 4.74 6.30 -7.47
N VAL A 96 4.76 5.00 -7.30
CA VAL A 96 4.98 4.02 -8.37
C VAL A 96 3.68 3.29 -8.65
N ILE A 97 3.26 3.24 -9.91
CA ILE A 97 2.06 2.55 -10.33
C ILE A 97 2.45 1.33 -11.16
N LEU A 98 1.95 0.17 -10.75
CA LEU A 98 2.14 -1.09 -11.46
C LEU A 98 1.03 -1.33 -12.49
N ASP A 99 1.22 -2.36 -13.30
CA ASP A 99 0.17 -2.87 -14.17
C ASP A 99 -1.04 -3.34 -13.36
N ILE A 100 -2.22 -3.26 -13.99
CA ILE A 100 -3.46 -3.76 -13.38
C ILE A 100 -3.35 -5.26 -13.14
N TYR A 101 -3.63 -5.69 -11.91
CA TYR A 101 -3.87 -7.10 -11.61
C TYR A 101 -5.28 -7.48 -12.06
N PRO A 102 -5.42 -8.32 -13.09
CA PRO A 102 -6.72 -8.57 -13.72
C PRO A 102 -7.63 -9.49 -12.90
N ALA A 103 -7.06 -10.30 -12.00
CA ALA A 103 -7.73 -11.41 -11.33
C ALA A 103 -8.43 -12.34 -12.35
N ARG A 104 -9.76 -12.20 -12.50
CA ARG A 104 -10.56 -13.01 -13.42
C ARG A 104 -11.13 -12.21 -14.59
N GLU A 105 -10.79 -10.92 -14.69
CA GLU A 105 -11.30 -10.07 -15.75
C GLU A 105 -10.43 -10.16 -17.02
N LEU A 106 -11.07 -10.02 -18.15
CA LEU A 106 -10.39 -9.79 -19.42
C LEU A 106 -10.02 -8.31 -19.56
N PRO A 107 -8.94 -7.98 -20.28
CA PRO A 107 -8.59 -6.60 -20.57
C PRO A 107 -9.73 -5.83 -21.22
N ILE A 108 -9.97 -4.62 -20.76
CA ILE A 108 -10.97 -3.70 -21.33
C ILE A 108 -10.23 -2.72 -22.24
N PRO A 109 -10.62 -2.58 -23.52
CA PRO A 109 -9.99 -1.63 -24.43
C PRO A 109 -9.95 -0.21 -23.86
N GLY A 110 -8.76 0.41 -23.89
CA GLY A 110 -8.54 1.77 -23.37
C GLY A 110 -8.42 1.87 -21.83
N VAL A 111 -8.40 0.74 -21.12
CA VAL A 111 -8.24 0.71 -19.65
C VAL A 111 -6.89 0.13 -19.30
N SER A 112 -6.03 0.95 -18.75
CA SER A 112 -4.72 0.58 -18.21
C SER A 112 -4.41 1.39 -16.94
N SER A 113 -3.33 1.07 -16.26
CA SER A 113 -2.85 1.86 -15.10
C SER A 113 -2.46 3.28 -15.49
N GLU A 114 -2.22 3.55 -16.77
CA GLU A 114 -1.95 4.90 -17.28
C GLU A 114 -3.11 5.86 -17.02
N LEU A 115 -4.35 5.38 -16.93
CA LEU A 115 -5.49 6.21 -16.54
C LEU A 115 -5.25 6.87 -15.18
N ILE A 116 -4.75 6.12 -14.21
CA ILE A 116 -4.44 6.66 -12.87
C ILE A 116 -3.20 7.55 -12.95
N PHE A 117 -2.14 7.07 -13.61
CA PHE A 117 -0.86 7.78 -13.74
C PHE A 117 -1.01 9.17 -14.36
N ASN A 118 -1.79 9.29 -15.42
CA ASN A 118 -1.98 10.54 -16.15
C ASN A 118 -2.87 11.53 -15.38
N ASN A 119 -3.66 11.07 -14.41
CA ASN A 119 -4.54 11.88 -13.59
C ASN A 119 -3.95 12.24 -12.21
N LEU A 120 -2.72 11.79 -11.89
CA LEU A 120 -2.02 12.26 -10.70
C LEU A 120 -1.76 13.76 -10.78
N LYS A 121 -1.89 14.45 -9.64
CA LYS A 121 -1.69 15.90 -9.56
C LYS A 121 -0.25 16.31 -9.93
N PRO A 122 -0.07 17.52 -10.49
CA PRO A 122 1.27 18.05 -10.77
C PRO A 122 2.13 18.15 -9.51
N GLY A 123 3.44 17.97 -9.68
CA GLY A 123 4.42 18.07 -8.57
C GLY A 123 4.71 16.77 -7.84
N ILE A 124 3.95 15.70 -8.12
CA ILE A 124 4.20 14.38 -7.56
C ILE A 124 5.30 13.69 -8.37
N LYS A 125 6.30 13.15 -7.68
CA LYS A 125 7.24 12.22 -8.30
C LYS A 125 6.49 10.93 -8.62
N ARG A 126 6.41 10.59 -9.90
CA ARG A 126 5.61 9.46 -10.35
C ARG A 126 6.36 8.61 -11.36
N GLN A 127 6.17 7.32 -11.30
CA GLN A 127 6.78 6.35 -12.20
C GLN A 127 5.82 5.18 -12.44
N MET A 128 5.81 4.64 -13.66
CA MET A 128 5.22 3.33 -13.92
C MET A 128 6.31 2.27 -13.88
N CYS A 129 5.96 1.08 -13.45
CA CYS A 129 6.90 -0.03 -13.30
C CYS A 129 6.17 -1.35 -13.50
N HIS A 130 6.80 -2.30 -14.18
CA HIS A 130 6.37 -3.70 -14.16
C HIS A 130 6.78 -4.32 -12.82
N LYS A 131 6.00 -5.25 -12.30
CA LYS A 131 6.28 -5.84 -10.98
C LYS A 131 7.61 -6.59 -10.92
N GLU A 132 8.06 -7.14 -12.05
CA GLU A 132 9.34 -7.84 -12.19
C GLU A 132 10.53 -6.91 -11.95
N ASP A 133 10.37 -5.61 -12.24
CA ASP A 133 11.41 -4.58 -12.10
C ASP A 133 11.42 -3.95 -10.70
N LEU A 134 10.41 -4.25 -9.85
CA LEU A 134 10.30 -3.69 -8.50
C LEU A 134 11.55 -3.86 -7.64
N PRO A 135 12.20 -5.04 -7.58
CA PRO A 135 13.39 -5.21 -6.76
C PRO A 135 14.49 -4.21 -7.13
N ALA A 136 14.79 -4.07 -8.42
CA ALA A 136 15.81 -3.15 -8.91
C ALA A 136 15.42 -1.68 -8.67
N LEU A 137 14.13 -1.34 -8.85
CA LEU A 137 13.62 -0.01 -8.57
C LEU A 137 13.80 0.35 -7.09
N ILE A 138 13.46 -0.55 -6.17
CA ILE A 138 13.56 -0.32 -4.73
C ILE A 138 15.02 -0.25 -4.28
N GLU A 139 15.89 -1.10 -4.82
CA GLU A 139 17.34 -1.05 -4.55
C GLU A 139 17.94 0.34 -4.87
N ASN A 140 17.51 0.95 -5.97
CA ASN A 140 17.98 2.26 -6.43
C ASN A 140 17.15 3.46 -5.91
N SER A 141 16.14 3.22 -5.07
CA SER A 141 15.29 4.27 -4.51
C SER A 141 15.75 4.70 -3.12
N THR A 142 15.46 5.97 -2.79
CA THR A 142 15.59 6.53 -1.44
C THR A 142 14.20 6.79 -0.88
N PHE A 143 13.98 6.44 0.36
CA PHE A 143 12.74 6.67 1.12
C PHE A 143 13.00 6.45 2.61
N ASP A 144 12.18 7.05 3.46
CA ASP A 144 12.12 6.72 4.90
C ASP A 144 11.04 5.66 5.14
N VAL A 145 9.94 5.75 4.39
CA VAL A 145 8.82 4.82 4.49
C VAL A 145 8.47 4.30 3.11
N LEU A 146 8.45 2.99 2.96
CA LEU A 146 7.92 2.31 1.78
C LEU A 146 6.57 1.69 2.12
N VAL A 147 5.57 1.90 1.26
CA VAL A 147 4.29 1.22 1.38
C VAL A 147 3.91 0.54 0.07
N THR A 148 3.48 -0.71 0.14
CA THR A 148 2.84 -1.41 -0.98
C THR A 148 1.33 -1.46 -0.73
N LEU A 149 0.55 -1.04 -1.74
CA LEU A 149 -0.90 -0.94 -1.70
C LEU A 149 -1.51 -1.81 -2.81
N GLY A 150 -2.50 -2.61 -2.48
CA GLY A 150 -3.26 -3.39 -3.44
C GLY A 150 -3.63 -4.79 -2.97
N ALA A 151 -4.61 -5.39 -3.65
CA ALA A 151 -5.14 -6.72 -3.37
C ALA A 151 -4.65 -7.79 -4.38
N GLY A 152 -3.73 -7.42 -5.26
CA GLY A 152 -3.17 -8.29 -6.28
C GLY A 152 -1.98 -9.12 -5.81
N ASP A 153 -1.18 -9.54 -6.78
CA ASP A 153 0.01 -10.37 -6.60
C ASP A 153 1.27 -9.57 -6.21
N ILE A 154 1.15 -8.26 -5.96
CA ILE A 154 2.22 -7.44 -5.40
C ILE A 154 2.73 -8.02 -4.07
N GLU A 155 1.88 -8.69 -3.33
CA GLU A 155 2.23 -9.33 -2.06
C GLU A 155 3.26 -10.44 -2.21
N ASP A 156 3.29 -11.11 -3.36
CA ASP A 156 4.28 -12.15 -3.63
C ASP A 156 5.72 -11.61 -3.62
N TYR A 157 5.86 -10.31 -3.80
CA TYR A 157 7.13 -9.60 -3.71
C TYR A 157 7.48 -9.11 -2.29
N ALA A 158 6.59 -9.23 -1.32
CA ALA A 158 6.77 -8.65 0.02
C ALA A 158 8.05 -9.14 0.70
N THR A 159 8.33 -10.43 0.67
CA THR A 159 9.56 -11.01 1.25
C THR A 159 10.80 -10.47 0.56
N ARG A 160 10.80 -10.40 -0.77
CA ARG A 160 11.94 -9.88 -1.53
C ARG A 160 12.17 -8.39 -1.26
N ILE A 161 11.10 -7.61 -1.18
CA ILE A 161 11.16 -6.20 -0.82
C ILE A 161 11.71 -6.03 0.60
N GLN A 162 11.25 -6.84 1.55
CA GLN A 162 11.74 -6.83 2.92
C GLN A 162 13.25 -7.09 3.01
N GLU A 163 13.77 -8.06 2.24
CA GLU A 163 15.21 -8.34 2.17
C GLU A 163 16.00 -7.13 1.67
N ILE A 164 15.49 -6.44 0.65
CA ILE A 164 16.13 -5.24 0.08
C ILE A 164 16.10 -4.10 1.10
N VAL A 165 14.95 -3.86 1.73
CA VAL A 165 14.81 -2.79 2.73
C VAL A 165 15.69 -3.05 3.94
N ASN A 166 15.83 -4.30 4.40
CA ASN A 166 16.72 -4.66 5.51
C ASN A 166 18.20 -4.36 5.22
N LYS A 167 18.61 -4.39 3.95
CA LYS A 167 19.99 -4.00 3.57
C LYS A 167 20.22 -2.48 3.58
N LYS A 168 19.15 -1.68 3.65
CA LYS A 168 19.20 -0.21 3.70
C LYS A 168 19.15 0.33 5.14
N VAL A 169 18.82 -0.55 6.13
CA VAL A 169 18.84 -0.22 7.57
C VAL A 169 20.30 -0.07 8.04
#